data_cd2559f228bb9e900e147bb1634277cb
#
_entry.id   cd2559f228bb9e900e147bb1634277cb
#
_cell.length_a   1.000
_cell.length_b   1.000
_cell.length_c   1.000
_cell.angle_alpha   90.00
_cell.angle_beta   90.00
_cell.angle_gamma   90.00
#
_symmetry.space_group_name_H-M   'P 1'
#
loop_
_entity.id
_entity.type
_entity.pdbx_description
1 polymer ?
#
loop_
_entity_poly.entity_id
_entity_poly.type
_entity_poly.pdbx_seq_one_letter_code
_entity_poly.pdbx_strand_id
1 'polypeptide(L)'
;MNLKISALCLAMLSVGLVACNDDNDQSTPPVVEVTPESISLSLLGRYETGVFAESAAEIPAYDASTKRVFVVNAKKGLVDVLDVSKPDAPVHIGELSAREALAESEVNSVAIKNGIVALAVQAKQKTDKGLVAFFDAKDLKLISKVEVGALPDMLTFTPDGKTVLVANEAEPNDDYSIDPEGSISIIDITNIRQPTATVADFKAFNDKKAELIKSGVRIFGPKATLAQDLEPEYIAVSQDGKTAWASLQENNAIAKIDIVAKKVTDILPLGYKDHGLANNALDVSDKDKKINIQAWPGLMGMYQPDSIAHYQANGTSYLVTANEGDSREWLKDKTAYYAGDQSKGFAEAIRMKDLFNVKGFSNNTKDYPAHLTHLVAGVKGAKLDATVFAYCGATATGPGLCREDDQLGRLNIAWNMGYETNTDGSPKLDANGLLTYNKLYSYGARSFSIWDTQGKLVWDSGSEFERKVAELFPNYFNSDHEAAAFDDRSDNKGPEPEGLALGTIGKKTFAFIGLERQSGIMVYDISNPQKPAFVQYFNNRTFKQDQTYVNSKGESILIEKSDLGPEGLTFVSAKDSPNAKPMLIVGNEVSGSTAIYQINLK
;
A
#
# COMPACT_ATOMS: atom_id res chain seq x y z
N MET A 1 58.45 -31.22 -42.57
CA MET A 1 59.37 -32.00 -41.74
C MET A 1 59.08 -31.68 -40.28
N ASN A 2 58.84 -32.70 -39.49
CA ASN A 2 58.58 -32.77 -38.04
C ASN A 2 57.19 -32.53 -37.52
N LEU A 3 56.45 -33.66 -37.42
CA LEU A 3 55.34 -33.92 -36.49
C LEU A 3 55.77 -33.80 -35.05
N LYS A 4 54.85 -33.34 -34.17
CA LYS A 4 54.85 -33.68 -32.75
C LYS A 4 53.45 -34.16 -32.35
N ILE A 5 53.45 -35.35 -31.83
CA ILE A 5 52.36 -36.18 -31.37
C ILE A 5 51.92 -35.71 -29.98
N SER A 6 50.59 -35.62 -29.78
CA SER A 6 49.97 -35.41 -28.47
C SER A 6 49.81 -36.75 -27.75
N ALA A 7 50.25 -36.81 -26.49
CA ALA A 7 50.01 -37.98 -25.62
C ALA A 7 48.68 -37.84 -24.85
N LEU A 8 47.87 -38.87 -24.95
CA LEU A 8 46.62 -39.07 -24.22
C LEU A 8 46.94 -39.78 -22.90
N CYS A 9 46.66 -39.17 -21.75
CA CYS A 9 46.74 -39.83 -20.45
C CYS A 9 45.39 -40.42 -20.08
N LEU A 10 45.34 -41.76 -20.07
CA LEU A 10 44.25 -42.59 -19.56
C LEU A 10 44.49 -42.85 -18.07
N ALA A 11 43.62 -42.36 -17.17
CA ALA A 11 43.65 -42.71 -15.76
C ALA A 11 42.63 -43.81 -15.47
N MET A 12 43.12 -44.94 -14.99
CA MET A 12 42.30 -46.09 -14.57
C MET A 12 41.67 -45.87 -13.20
N LEU A 13 40.37 -46.18 -13.10
CA LEU A 13 39.66 -46.32 -11.83
C LEU A 13 40.08 -47.60 -11.12
N SER A 14 40.48 -47.49 -9.86
CA SER A 14 40.56 -48.61 -8.93
C SER A 14 39.27 -48.67 -8.10
N VAL A 15 38.52 -49.74 -8.21
CA VAL A 15 37.34 -50.08 -7.42
C VAL A 15 37.81 -50.62 -6.08
N GLY A 16 37.52 -49.90 -4.98
CA GLY A 16 37.65 -50.42 -3.64
C GLY A 16 36.26 -50.71 -3.09
N LEU A 17 35.94 -51.98 -2.93
CA LEU A 17 34.76 -52.44 -2.18
C LEU A 17 35.04 -52.26 -0.69
N VAL A 18 34.19 -51.45 -0.01
CA VAL A 18 34.02 -51.48 1.46
C VAL A 18 32.54 -51.64 1.77
N ALA A 19 32.28 -52.57 2.68
CA ALA A 19 30.97 -53.12 3.02
C ALA A 19 30.07 -52.13 3.79
N CYS A 20 28.80 -52.43 3.68
CA CYS A 20 27.60 -51.92 4.36
C CYS A 20 27.78 -51.30 5.75
N ASN A 21 27.23 -50.10 5.91
CA ASN A 21 26.48 -49.73 7.10
C ASN A 21 25.19 -49.02 6.64
N ASP A 22 24.07 -49.57 7.06
CA ASP A 22 22.75 -48.99 6.88
C ASP A 22 22.60 -47.75 7.78
N ASP A 23 22.66 -46.58 7.20
CA ASP A 23 22.01 -45.39 7.71
C ASP A 23 21.35 -44.66 6.53
N ASN A 24 20.05 -44.82 6.48
CA ASN A 24 19.19 -44.27 5.42
C ASN A 24 18.95 -42.78 5.73
N ASP A 25 19.96 -41.95 5.53
CA ASP A 25 19.81 -40.48 5.45
C ASP A 25 19.94 -40.07 3.98
N GLN A 26 18.81 -40.17 3.24
CA GLN A 26 18.69 -39.56 1.92
C GLN A 26 18.60 -38.07 2.07
N SER A 27 19.72 -37.39 2.33
CA SER A 27 19.84 -35.97 2.09
C SER A 27 19.68 -35.74 0.58
N THR A 28 18.49 -35.28 0.19
CA THR A 28 18.26 -34.72 -1.15
C THR A 28 19.32 -33.65 -1.40
N PRO A 29 20.07 -33.70 -2.55
CA PRO A 29 21.03 -32.63 -2.83
C PRO A 29 20.33 -31.28 -2.76
N PRO A 30 20.98 -30.23 -2.26
CA PRO A 30 20.39 -28.90 -2.21
C PRO A 30 19.96 -28.52 -3.62
N VAL A 31 18.68 -28.20 -3.79
CA VAL A 31 18.15 -27.66 -5.05
C VAL A 31 18.88 -26.34 -5.28
N VAL A 32 19.82 -26.33 -6.21
CA VAL A 32 20.47 -25.09 -6.65
C VAL A 32 19.42 -24.33 -7.45
N GLU A 33 18.82 -23.35 -6.83
CA GLU A 33 17.81 -22.50 -7.47
C GLU A 33 18.47 -21.74 -8.64
N VAL A 34 17.98 -21.98 -9.84
CA VAL A 34 18.53 -21.34 -11.06
C VAL A 34 18.19 -19.86 -11.03
N THR A 35 19.18 -19.00 -11.20
CA THR A 35 18.95 -17.57 -11.38
C THR A 35 18.42 -17.31 -12.79
N PRO A 36 17.16 -16.84 -12.96
CA PRO A 36 16.60 -16.63 -14.29
C PRO A 36 17.15 -15.35 -14.95
N GLU A 37 17.14 -15.28 -16.27
CA GLU A 37 17.40 -14.01 -16.97
C GLU A 37 16.25 -13.03 -16.76
N SER A 38 15.02 -13.52 -16.82
CA SER A 38 13.78 -12.79 -16.59
C SER A 38 12.71 -13.75 -16.07
N ILE A 39 11.53 -13.22 -15.73
CA ILE A 39 10.35 -14.00 -15.32
C ILE A 39 9.10 -13.53 -16.06
N SER A 40 8.03 -14.34 -16.02
CA SER A 40 6.70 -13.89 -16.42
C SER A 40 5.62 -14.55 -15.57
N LEU A 41 4.50 -13.86 -15.38
CA LEU A 41 3.32 -14.36 -14.69
C LEU A 41 2.36 -15.03 -15.69
N SER A 42 1.66 -16.07 -15.23
CA SER A 42 0.50 -16.64 -15.90
C SER A 42 -0.49 -17.13 -14.84
N LEU A 43 -1.79 -16.93 -15.06
CA LEU A 43 -2.81 -17.45 -14.15
C LEU A 43 -2.72 -18.98 -14.10
N LEU A 44 -2.59 -19.52 -12.89
CA LEU A 44 -2.53 -20.95 -12.64
C LEU A 44 -3.88 -21.47 -12.13
N GLY A 45 -4.44 -20.80 -11.10
CA GLY A 45 -5.73 -21.16 -10.50
C GLY A 45 -6.39 -19.96 -9.83
N ARG A 46 -7.67 -20.09 -9.52
CA ARG A 46 -8.47 -19.04 -8.90
C ARG A 46 -9.55 -19.65 -8.01
N TYR A 47 -9.76 -19.06 -6.83
CA TYR A 47 -10.95 -19.24 -6.03
C TYR A 47 -11.79 -17.96 -6.09
N GLU A 48 -13.11 -18.08 -6.22
CA GLU A 48 -14.04 -16.96 -6.25
C GLU A 48 -15.06 -17.11 -5.12
N THR A 49 -15.23 -16.07 -4.30
CA THR A 49 -16.25 -16.04 -3.25
C THR A 49 -17.65 -15.85 -3.81
N GLY A 50 -17.75 -15.29 -5.03
CA GLY A 50 -19.00 -14.90 -5.66
C GLY A 50 -19.57 -13.58 -5.13
N VAL A 51 -18.77 -12.81 -4.37
CA VAL A 51 -19.13 -11.49 -3.82
C VAL A 51 -18.32 -10.43 -4.56
N PHE A 52 -18.96 -9.34 -4.97
CA PHE A 52 -18.34 -8.28 -5.77
C PHE A 52 -18.41 -6.94 -5.04
N ALA A 53 -17.31 -6.17 -5.04
CA ALA A 53 -17.16 -4.83 -4.45
C ALA A 53 -17.59 -4.75 -2.97
N GLU A 54 -17.25 -5.77 -2.19
CA GLU A 54 -17.55 -5.86 -0.76
C GLU A 54 -16.38 -6.48 0.02
N SER A 55 -15.16 -6.32 -0.45
CA SER A 55 -13.91 -6.73 0.21
C SER A 55 -13.92 -8.19 0.71
N ALA A 56 -14.28 -9.11 -0.19
CA ALA A 56 -14.43 -10.53 0.15
C ALA A 56 -13.18 -11.39 -0.03
N ALA A 57 -12.05 -10.82 -0.52
CA ALA A 57 -10.75 -11.47 -0.63
C ALA A 57 -9.64 -10.41 -0.67
N GLU A 58 -9.08 -10.07 0.48
CA GLU A 58 -8.07 -9.02 0.66
C GLU A 58 -6.68 -9.62 0.88
N ILE A 59 -6.25 -9.76 2.10
CA ILE A 59 -4.90 -10.15 2.48
C ILE A 59 -4.73 -11.67 2.51
N PRO A 60 -3.92 -12.29 1.62
CA PRO A 60 -3.61 -13.71 1.64
C PRO A 60 -2.34 -14.01 2.43
N ALA A 61 -2.34 -15.09 3.21
CA ALA A 61 -1.15 -15.67 3.81
C ALA A 61 -1.06 -17.16 3.49
N TYR A 62 0.15 -17.66 3.21
CA TYR A 62 0.36 -19.04 2.78
C TYR A 62 1.15 -19.87 3.80
N ASP A 63 0.65 -21.05 4.16
CA ASP A 63 1.38 -22.05 4.95
C ASP A 63 1.89 -23.20 4.09
N ALA A 64 3.21 -23.29 3.95
CA ALA A 64 3.86 -24.34 3.16
C ALA A 64 3.68 -25.74 3.77
N SER A 65 3.51 -25.85 5.08
CA SER A 65 3.41 -27.15 5.76
C SER A 65 2.07 -27.83 5.50
N THR A 66 0.99 -27.07 5.47
CA THR A 66 -0.37 -27.57 5.20
C THR A 66 -0.81 -27.35 3.76
N LYS A 67 -0.05 -26.56 2.96
CA LYS A 67 -0.40 -26.12 1.61
C LYS A 67 -1.76 -25.40 1.59
N ARG A 68 -1.98 -24.50 2.55
CA ARG A 68 -3.20 -23.73 2.70
C ARG A 68 -2.92 -22.24 2.51
N VAL A 69 -3.89 -21.55 1.92
CA VAL A 69 -3.96 -20.09 1.90
C VAL A 69 -5.05 -19.65 2.86
N PHE A 70 -4.74 -18.67 3.67
CA PHE A 70 -5.64 -17.99 4.59
C PHE A 70 -5.88 -16.60 4.02
N VAL A 71 -7.15 -16.26 3.74
CA VAL A 71 -7.50 -15.01 3.06
C VAL A 71 -8.50 -14.23 3.89
N VAL A 72 -8.19 -12.98 4.18
CA VAL A 72 -9.14 -12.07 4.84
C VAL A 72 -10.36 -11.89 3.96
N ASN A 73 -11.54 -12.04 4.57
CA ASN A 73 -12.82 -11.78 3.97
C ASN A 73 -13.55 -10.76 4.87
N ALA A 74 -13.29 -9.47 4.60
CA ALA A 74 -13.81 -8.37 5.42
C ALA A 74 -15.35 -8.33 5.37
N LYS A 75 -15.96 -8.69 4.23
CA LYS A 75 -17.42 -8.82 4.13
C LYS A 75 -18.03 -9.74 5.18
N LYS A 76 -17.39 -10.84 5.49
CA LYS A 76 -17.84 -11.79 6.52
C LYS A 76 -17.25 -11.50 7.91
N GLY A 77 -16.20 -10.67 7.99
CA GLY A 77 -15.42 -10.41 9.21
C GLY A 77 -14.66 -11.66 9.70
N LEU A 78 -14.09 -12.45 8.77
CA LEU A 78 -13.40 -13.70 9.05
C LEU A 78 -12.29 -13.97 8.03
N VAL A 79 -11.64 -15.13 8.15
CA VAL A 79 -10.61 -15.59 7.20
C VAL A 79 -11.09 -16.87 6.54
N ASP A 80 -11.19 -16.87 5.21
CA ASP A 80 -11.43 -18.07 4.40
C ASP A 80 -10.15 -18.92 4.33
N VAL A 81 -10.27 -20.26 4.40
CA VAL A 81 -9.16 -21.20 4.31
C VAL A 81 -9.28 -22.03 3.05
N LEU A 82 -8.26 -21.91 2.18
CA LEU A 82 -8.20 -22.61 0.89
C LEU A 82 -7.14 -23.70 0.93
N ASP A 83 -7.47 -24.92 0.49
CA ASP A 83 -6.49 -25.95 0.16
C ASP A 83 -5.94 -25.66 -1.25
N VAL A 84 -4.64 -25.43 -1.34
CA VAL A 84 -3.91 -25.18 -2.58
C VAL A 84 -2.85 -26.27 -2.86
N SER A 85 -3.04 -27.48 -2.32
CA SER A 85 -2.19 -28.64 -2.65
C SER A 85 -2.18 -28.90 -4.16
N LYS A 86 -3.25 -28.50 -4.86
CA LYS A 86 -3.37 -28.37 -6.30
C LYS A 86 -3.60 -26.89 -6.63
N PRO A 87 -2.54 -26.11 -6.88
CA PRO A 87 -2.67 -24.67 -7.01
C PRO A 87 -3.41 -24.22 -8.28
N ASP A 88 -3.63 -25.12 -9.23
CA ASP A 88 -4.49 -24.94 -10.41
C ASP A 88 -5.99 -25.12 -10.12
N ALA A 89 -6.33 -25.67 -8.95
CA ALA A 89 -7.71 -25.91 -8.53
C ALA A 89 -7.85 -25.68 -7.00
N PRO A 90 -7.74 -24.45 -6.50
CA PRO A 90 -7.88 -24.14 -5.09
C PRO A 90 -9.30 -24.45 -4.59
N VAL A 91 -9.41 -25.00 -3.36
CA VAL A 91 -10.69 -25.42 -2.77
C VAL A 91 -10.87 -24.80 -1.40
N HIS A 92 -12.00 -24.16 -1.17
CA HIS A 92 -12.38 -23.69 0.17
C HIS A 92 -12.65 -24.89 1.09
N ILE A 93 -11.99 -24.91 2.26
CA ILE A 93 -12.04 -26.03 3.21
C ILE A 93 -12.49 -25.65 4.61
N GLY A 94 -12.63 -24.36 4.91
CA GLY A 94 -13.02 -23.89 6.23
C GLY A 94 -12.83 -22.39 6.41
N GLU A 95 -13.10 -21.92 7.60
CA GLU A 95 -13.03 -20.51 7.99
C GLU A 95 -12.41 -20.38 9.38
N LEU A 96 -11.70 -19.25 9.63
CA LEU A 96 -11.30 -18.82 10.98
C LEU A 96 -12.14 -17.62 11.38
N SER A 97 -12.88 -17.74 12.47
CA SER A 97 -13.67 -16.65 13.02
C SER A 97 -13.02 -16.08 14.27
N ALA A 98 -12.73 -14.77 14.22
CA ALA A 98 -12.23 -14.06 15.40
C ALA A 98 -13.32 -13.82 16.46
N ARG A 99 -14.60 -14.06 16.15
CA ARG A 99 -15.73 -13.85 17.09
C ARG A 99 -15.66 -14.75 18.32
N GLU A 100 -14.93 -15.88 18.25
CA GLU A 100 -14.61 -16.70 19.42
C GLU A 100 -13.64 -15.98 20.39
N ALA A 101 -12.81 -15.09 19.86
CA ALA A 101 -11.86 -14.29 20.64
C ALA A 101 -12.47 -12.96 21.08
N LEU A 102 -13.22 -12.29 20.22
CA LEU A 102 -13.88 -10.99 20.45
C LEU A 102 -15.22 -10.95 19.71
N ALA A 103 -16.32 -10.80 20.45
CA ALA A 103 -17.65 -10.74 19.88
C ALA A 103 -17.83 -9.48 18.99
N GLU A 104 -18.58 -9.61 17.92
CA GLU A 104 -18.88 -8.52 16.96
C GLU A 104 -17.62 -7.83 16.40
N SER A 105 -16.52 -8.58 16.24
CA SER A 105 -15.25 -8.11 15.70
C SER A 105 -15.14 -8.36 14.19
N GLU A 106 -14.20 -7.67 13.58
CA GLU A 106 -13.77 -7.83 12.19
C GLU A 106 -12.28 -8.17 12.13
N VAL A 107 -11.86 -8.83 11.04
CA VAL A 107 -10.46 -9.20 10.81
C VAL A 107 -9.92 -8.34 9.68
N ASN A 108 -8.86 -7.57 9.94
CA ASN A 108 -8.23 -6.69 8.96
C ASN A 108 -7.01 -7.35 8.30
N SER A 109 -6.29 -8.21 9.01
CA SER A 109 -5.08 -8.83 8.46
C SER A 109 -4.85 -10.24 8.97
N VAL A 110 -4.11 -11.03 8.19
CA VAL A 110 -3.66 -12.38 8.51
C VAL A 110 -2.19 -12.56 8.17
N ALA A 111 -1.42 -13.15 9.08
CA ALA A 111 -0.07 -13.63 8.79
C ALA A 111 0.12 -15.04 9.33
N ILE A 112 1.11 -15.74 8.76
CA ILE A 112 1.40 -17.10 9.16
C ILE A 112 2.90 -17.36 9.28
N LYS A 113 3.28 -18.10 10.30
CA LYS A 113 4.66 -18.55 10.50
C LYS A 113 4.68 -19.84 11.32
N ASN A 114 5.46 -20.84 10.86
CA ASN A 114 5.67 -22.09 11.59
C ASN A 114 4.37 -22.82 12.00
N GLY A 115 3.33 -22.77 11.15
CA GLY A 115 2.03 -23.39 11.43
C GLY A 115 1.13 -22.61 12.41
N ILE A 116 1.52 -21.40 12.80
CA ILE A 116 0.71 -20.49 13.62
C ILE A 116 0.15 -19.40 12.71
N VAL A 117 -1.19 -19.26 12.71
CA VAL A 117 -1.92 -18.18 12.06
C VAL A 117 -2.19 -17.09 13.10
N ALA A 118 -1.83 -15.85 12.78
CA ALA A 118 -2.15 -14.68 13.58
C ALA A 118 -3.14 -13.80 12.81
N LEU A 119 -4.18 -13.33 13.49
CA LEU A 119 -5.21 -12.44 12.95
C LEU A 119 -5.17 -11.10 13.68
N ALA A 120 -5.12 -9.99 12.94
CA ALA A 120 -5.40 -8.66 13.48
C ALA A 120 -6.92 -8.50 13.56
N VAL A 121 -7.43 -8.20 14.75
CA VAL A 121 -8.86 -8.24 15.04
C VAL A 121 -9.27 -6.91 15.67
N GLN A 122 -10.01 -6.10 14.91
CA GLN A 122 -10.56 -4.85 15.41
C GLN A 122 -11.83 -5.09 16.26
N ALA A 123 -12.05 -4.22 17.23
CA ALA A 123 -13.29 -4.19 17.99
C ALA A 123 -14.43 -3.60 17.13
N LYS A 124 -15.68 -3.87 17.52
CA LYS A 124 -16.88 -3.29 16.88
C LYS A 124 -16.81 -1.77 16.72
N GLN A 125 -16.31 -1.09 17.73
CA GLN A 125 -15.97 0.33 17.63
C GLN A 125 -14.49 0.42 17.30
N LYS A 126 -14.13 0.91 16.13
CA LYS A 126 -12.73 0.97 15.66
C LYS A 126 -11.80 1.74 16.60
N THR A 127 -12.35 2.68 17.37
CA THR A 127 -11.62 3.46 18.38
C THR A 127 -11.36 2.70 19.69
N ASP A 128 -11.97 1.52 19.90
CA ASP A 128 -11.69 0.67 21.03
C ASP A 128 -10.49 -0.25 20.72
N LYS A 129 -9.85 -0.73 21.79
CA LYS A 129 -8.74 -1.68 21.66
C LYS A 129 -9.17 -2.98 20.99
N GLY A 130 -8.37 -3.42 20.02
CA GLY A 130 -8.48 -4.70 19.37
C GLY A 130 -7.63 -5.78 20.04
N LEU A 131 -7.44 -6.88 19.33
CA LEU A 131 -6.60 -7.99 19.78
C LEU A 131 -5.90 -8.70 18.62
N VAL A 132 -4.89 -9.51 18.94
CA VAL A 132 -4.39 -10.54 18.04
C VAL A 132 -4.88 -11.89 18.52
N ALA A 133 -5.50 -12.66 17.62
CA ALA A 133 -5.91 -14.04 17.85
C ALA A 133 -4.97 -15.01 17.13
N PHE A 134 -4.52 -16.04 17.84
CA PHE A 134 -3.60 -17.05 17.31
C PHE A 134 -4.31 -18.39 17.13
N PHE A 135 -4.18 -18.97 15.95
CA PHE A 135 -4.79 -20.25 15.57
C PHE A 135 -3.74 -21.25 15.10
N ASP A 136 -4.03 -22.53 15.24
CA ASP A 136 -3.27 -23.59 14.62
C ASP A 136 -3.65 -23.75 13.14
N ALA A 137 -2.69 -23.70 12.23
CA ALA A 137 -2.92 -23.75 10.78
C ALA A 137 -3.50 -25.11 10.31
N LYS A 138 -3.28 -26.18 11.06
CA LYS A 138 -3.69 -27.54 10.69
C LYS A 138 -5.11 -27.86 11.14
N ASP A 139 -5.41 -27.66 12.43
CA ASP A 139 -6.72 -28.01 12.99
C ASP A 139 -7.66 -26.82 13.13
N LEU A 140 -7.20 -25.61 12.78
CA LEU A 140 -7.96 -24.35 12.72
C LEU A 140 -8.53 -23.92 14.10
N LYS A 141 -7.91 -24.36 15.21
CA LYS A 141 -8.38 -24.05 16.54
C LYS A 141 -7.67 -22.83 17.12
N LEU A 142 -8.44 -22.03 17.85
CA LEU A 142 -7.92 -20.92 18.64
C LEU A 142 -6.93 -21.47 19.71
N ILE A 143 -5.71 -20.94 19.71
CA ILE A 143 -4.67 -21.27 20.67
C ILE A 143 -4.67 -20.28 21.84
N SER A 144 -4.69 -18.98 21.50
CA SER A 144 -4.61 -17.88 22.47
C SER A 144 -4.98 -16.56 21.82
N LYS A 145 -5.08 -15.51 22.65
CA LYS A 145 -5.28 -14.13 22.22
C LYS A 145 -4.55 -13.16 23.12
N VAL A 146 -4.28 -11.94 22.62
CA VAL A 146 -3.67 -10.86 23.41
C VAL A 146 -4.22 -9.51 22.93
N GLU A 147 -4.54 -8.61 23.89
CA GLU A 147 -5.02 -7.25 23.60
C GLU A 147 -3.88 -6.41 22.99
N VAL A 148 -4.24 -5.56 22.01
CA VAL A 148 -3.35 -4.60 21.32
C VAL A 148 -3.96 -3.19 21.32
N GLY A 149 -3.51 -2.29 20.44
CA GLY A 149 -4.08 -0.95 20.30
C GLY A 149 -5.45 -0.92 19.61
N ALA A 150 -5.97 0.28 19.36
CA ALA A 150 -7.18 0.48 18.59
C ALA A 150 -6.91 0.25 17.10
N LEU A 151 -7.88 -0.26 16.37
CA LEU A 151 -7.82 -0.55 14.94
C LEU A 151 -6.49 -1.25 14.56
N PRO A 152 -6.25 -2.50 15.03
CA PRO A 152 -5.10 -3.27 14.54
C PRO A 152 -5.35 -3.58 13.06
N ASP A 153 -4.57 -2.94 12.21
CA ASP A 153 -4.71 -3.03 10.77
C ASP A 153 -3.86 -4.18 10.22
N MET A 154 -2.54 -4.03 10.14
CA MET A 154 -1.64 -5.05 9.59
C MET A 154 -0.80 -5.71 10.67
N LEU A 155 -0.52 -7.01 10.52
CA LEU A 155 0.42 -7.73 11.37
C LEU A 155 1.42 -8.57 10.59
N THR A 156 2.60 -8.75 11.19
CA THR A 156 3.66 -9.58 10.61
C THR A 156 4.51 -10.27 11.67
N PHE A 157 5.12 -11.41 11.31
CA PHE A 157 6.06 -12.13 12.16
C PHE A 157 7.51 -11.65 11.93
N THR A 158 8.31 -11.67 12.98
CA THR A 158 9.77 -11.63 12.80
C THR A 158 10.27 -12.88 12.07
N PRO A 159 11.43 -12.82 11.38
CA PRO A 159 11.95 -13.96 10.62
C PRO A 159 12.13 -15.25 11.43
N ASP A 160 12.44 -15.15 12.73
CA ASP A 160 12.58 -16.28 13.65
C ASP A 160 11.25 -16.85 14.16
N GLY A 161 10.13 -16.16 13.89
CA GLY A 161 8.78 -16.56 14.29
C GLY A 161 8.50 -16.48 15.78
N LYS A 162 9.26 -15.71 16.55
CA LYS A 162 9.09 -15.57 18.01
C LYS A 162 8.39 -14.29 18.43
N THR A 163 8.26 -13.34 17.53
CA THR A 163 7.62 -12.05 17.78
C THR A 163 6.64 -11.74 16.65
N VAL A 164 5.50 -11.15 16.99
CA VAL A 164 4.55 -10.56 16.06
C VAL A 164 4.52 -9.05 16.29
N LEU A 165 4.59 -8.28 15.21
CA LEU A 165 4.37 -6.84 15.24
C LEU A 165 3.00 -6.54 14.66
N VAL A 166 2.32 -5.55 15.22
CA VAL A 166 0.99 -5.09 14.77
C VAL A 166 1.01 -3.58 14.64
N ALA A 167 0.63 -3.08 13.50
CA ALA A 167 0.28 -1.68 13.31
C ALA A 167 -1.12 -1.46 13.90
N ASN A 168 -1.22 -0.61 14.92
CA ASN A 168 -2.49 -0.18 15.44
C ASN A 168 -2.72 1.23 14.90
N GLU A 169 -3.48 1.31 13.84
CA GLU A 169 -3.70 2.52 13.04
C GLU A 169 -4.38 3.60 13.88
N ALA A 170 -5.42 3.20 14.65
CA ALA A 170 -6.07 4.05 15.64
C ALA A 170 -6.75 5.28 15.03
N GLU A 171 -7.39 5.12 13.88
CA GLU A 171 -8.18 6.17 13.25
C GLU A 171 -9.24 6.80 14.19
N PRO A 172 -9.56 8.09 14.03
CA PRO A 172 -10.60 8.74 14.80
C PRO A 172 -12.00 8.23 14.43
N ASN A 173 -12.98 8.54 15.26
CA ASN A 173 -14.37 8.42 14.88
C ASN A 173 -14.79 9.56 13.92
N ASP A 174 -15.95 9.43 13.28
CA ASP A 174 -16.41 10.32 12.20
C ASP A 174 -16.47 11.82 12.55
N ASP A 175 -16.45 12.21 13.82
CA ASP A 175 -16.49 13.63 14.25
C ASP A 175 -15.26 14.05 15.07
N TYR A 176 -14.21 13.24 15.12
CA TYR A 176 -12.99 13.46 15.93
C TYR A 176 -13.28 13.72 17.43
N SER A 177 -14.43 13.27 17.94
CA SER A 177 -14.71 13.34 19.38
C SER A 177 -13.97 12.26 20.19
N ILE A 178 -13.59 11.16 19.52
CA ILE A 178 -12.72 10.11 20.03
C ILE A 178 -11.61 9.92 18.98
N ASP A 179 -10.37 10.11 19.41
CA ASP A 179 -9.18 10.07 18.56
C ASP A 179 -8.07 9.32 19.33
N PRO A 180 -7.96 8.00 19.16
CA PRO A 180 -6.97 7.19 19.86
C PRO A 180 -5.55 7.52 19.38
N GLU A 181 -4.55 7.04 20.09
CA GLU A 181 -3.14 7.18 19.68
C GLU A 181 -2.70 5.99 18.84
N GLY A 182 -2.10 6.26 17.68
CA GLY A 182 -1.44 5.23 16.87
C GLY A 182 -0.27 4.58 17.63
N SER A 183 0.02 3.34 17.31
CA SER A 183 1.10 2.61 17.99
C SER A 183 1.49 1.32 17.27
N ILE A 184 2.65 0.76 17.64
CA ILE A 184 3.06 -0.59 17.22
C ILE A 184 3.01 -1.53 18.44
N SER A 185 2.20 -2.58 18.37
CA SER A 185 2.25 -3.65 19.37
C SER A 185 3.32 -4.66 19.00
N ILE A 186 4.21 -4.98 19.96
CA ILE A 186 5.29 -5.97 19.84
C ILE A 186 4.96 -7.13 20.77
N ILE A 187 4.58 -8.27 20.19
CA ILE A 187 4.02 -9.42 20.89
C ILE A 187 5.05 -10.54 20.95
N ASP A 188 5.50 -10.90 22.14
CA ASP A 188 6.33 -12.08 22.39
C ASP A 188 5.44 -13.33 22.40
N ILE A 189 5.71 -14.27 21.49
CA ILE A 189 5.01 -15.54 21.33
C ILE A 189 5.89 -16.76 21.58
N THR A 190 7.03 -16.59 22.27
CA THR A 190 7.88 -17.73 22.70
C THR A 190 7.08 -18.76 23.50
N ASN A 191 6.10 -18.31 24.27
CA ASN A 191 5.02 -19.14 24.82
C ASN A 191 3.69 -18.77 24.15
N ILE A 192 3.37 -19.39 23.03
CA ILE A 192 2.16 -19.09 22.26
C ILE A 192 0.85 -19.24 23.05
N ARG A 193 0.82 -20.02 24.14
CA ARG A 193 -0.37 -20.16 24.98
C ARG A 193 -0.57 -19.00 25.95
N GLN A 194 0.46 -18.16 26.15
CA GLN A 194 0.46 -16.97 27.00
C GLN A 194 1.27 -15.85 26.34
N PRO A 195 0.83 -15.33 25.18
CA PRO A 195 1.52 -14.24 24.49
C PRO A 195 1.48 -12.97 25.34
N THR A 196 2.51 -12.13 25.20
CA THR A 196 2.59 -10.85 25.92
C THR A 196 2.87 -9.71 24.95
N ALA A 197 2.02 -8.67 24.96
CA ALA A 197 2.18 -7.49 24.14
C ALA A 197 2.86 -6.35 24.89
N THR A 198 3.73 -5.63 24.20
CA THR A 198 4.31 -4.35 24.65
C THR A 198 4.02 -3.32 23.57
N VAL A 199 3.54 -2.14 23.96
CA VAL A 199 3.23 -1.05 23.04
C VAL A 199 4.46 -0.17 22.85
N ALA A 200 4.88 0.03 21.60
CA ALA A 200 5.81 1.06 21.17
C ALA A 200 4.98 2.25 20.64
N ASP A 201 4.80 3.27 21.47
CA ASP A 201 3.97 4.45 21.18
C ASP A 201 4.78 5.61 20.56
N PHE A 202 4.07 6.67 20.14
CA PHE A 202 4.65 7.88 19.57
C PHE A 202 4.74 9.05 20.57
N LYS A 203 4.40 8.87 21.85
CA LYS A 203 4.33 9.96 22.85
C LYS A 203 5.63 10.73 23.03
N ALA A 204 6.77 10.02 22.90
CA ALA A 204 8.09 10.64 23.02
C ALA A 204 8.36 11.70 21.93
N PHE A 205 7.54 11.75 20.88
CA PHE A 205 7.66 12.71 19.79
C PHE A 205 6.68 13.90 19.90
N ASN A 206 5.74 13.91 20.84
CA ASN A 206 4.74 14.98 20.97
C ASN A 206 5.38 16.38 21.03
N ASP A 207 6.48 16.53 21.77
CA ASP A 207 7.21 17.79 21.89
C ASP A 207 8.01 18.16 20.62
N LYS A 208 8.16 17.24 19.66
CA LYS A 208 8.85 17.43 18.38
C LYS A 208 7.89 17.76 17.23
N LYS A 209 6.60 17.95 17.49
CA LYS A 209 5.57 18.18 16.45
C LYS A 209 5.99 19.26 15.45
N ALA A 210 6.43 20.43 15.93
CA ALA A 210 6.84 21.53 15.05
C ALA A 210 8.10 21.21 14.22
N GLU A 211 9.05 20.46 14.77
CA GLU A 211 10.26 20.02 14.07
C GLU A 211 9.91 19.03 12.95
N LEU A 212 9.05 18.05 13.23
CA LEU A 212 8.62 17.03 12.28
C LEU A 212 7.78 17.64 11.14
N ILE A 213 6.87 18.55 11.43
CA ILE A 213 6.14 19.31 10.38
C ILE A 213 7.12 20.06 9.49
N LYS A 214 8.12 20.74 10.07
CA LYS A 214 9.14 21.45 9.29
C LYS A 214 10.02 20.53 8.44
N SER A 215 10.22 19.28 8.87
CA SER A 215 10.96 18.27 8.10
C SER A 215 10.15 17.65 6.96
N GLY A 216 8.83 17.87 6.91
CA GLY A 216 7.94 17.37 5.87
C GLY A 216 7.00 16.24 6.29
N VAL A 217 6.98 15.86 7.57
CA VAL A 217 5.96 14.96 8.11
C VAL A 217 4.63 15.71 8.18
N ARG A 218 3.57 15.12 7.65
CA ARG A 218 2.24 15.72 7.65
C ARG A 218 1.54 15.40 8.98
N ILE A 219 1.17 16.44 9.73
CA ILE A 219 0.49 16.33 11.02
C ILE A 219 -0.60 17.40 11.02
N PHE A 220 -1.85 16.99 10.85
CA PHE A 220 -2.92 17.91 10.48
C PHE A 220 -4.31 17.54 11.05
N GLY A 221 -4.45 16.45 11.77
CA GLY A 221 -5.70 16.04 12.43
C GLY A 221 -6.24 17.14 13.36
N PRO A 222 -7.56 17.39 13.37
CA PRO A 222 -8.16 18.45 14.17
C PRO A 222 -7.87 18.32 15.65
N LYS A 223 -7.05 19.23 16.20
CA LYS A 223 -6.64 19.25 17.62
C LYS A 223 -5.82 18.06 18.09
N ALA A 224 -5.40 17.16 17.19
CA ALA A 224 -4.65 15.97 17.52
C ALA A 224 -3.26 16.32 18.12
N THR A 225 -2.85 15.55 19.11
CA THR A 225 -1.43 15.45 19.49
C THR A 225 -0.67 14.78 18.32
N LEU A 226 0.64 14.77 18.35
CA LEU A 226 1.39 14.04 17.33
C LEU A 226 1.09 12.54 17.40
N ALA A 227 1.02 11.97 18.60
CA ALA A 227 0.76 10.54 18.77
C ALA A 227 -0.65 10.11 18.32
N GLN A 228 -1.62 11.01 18.32
CA GLN A 228 -2.95 10.76 17.79
C GLN A 228 -3.01 10.89 16.26
N ASP A 229 -2.19 11.79 15.69
CA ASP A 229 -2.19 12.06 14.25
C ASP A 229 -1.32 11.07 13.45
N LEU A 230 -0.49 10.26 14.10
CA LEU A 230 0.33 9.24 13.44
C LEU A 230 -0.41 7.91 13.41
N GLU A 231 -0.81 7.50 12.22
CA GLU A 231 -1.58 6.31 11.93
C GLU A 231 -0.69 5.28 11.21
N PRO A 232 -0.12 4.28 11.93
CA PRO A 232 0.69 3.24 11.30
C PRO A 232 -0.19 2.16 10.67
N GLU A 233 0.15 1.78 9.42
CA GLU A 233 -0.60 0.81 8.62
C GLU A 233 0.21 -0.45 8.35
N TYR A 234 1.19 -0.43 7.46
CA TYR A 234 1.92 -1.61 7.02
C TYR A 234 3.32 -1.72 7.65
N ILE A 235 3.81 -2.95 7.92
CA ILE A 235 5.09 -3.16 8.61
C ILE A 235 6.05 -4.02 7.78
N ALA A 236 7.27 -3.53 7.60
CA ALA A 236 8.41 -4.30 7.10
C ALA A 236 9.40 -4.62 8.24
N VAL A 237 9.91 -5.85 8.30
CA VAL A 237 10.87 -6.30 9.32
C VAL A 237 12.21 -6.59 8.67
N SER A 238 13.30 -6.17 9.33
CA SER A 238 14.66 -6.50 8.89
C SER A 238 14.94 -8.00 8.95
N GLN A 239 15.83 -8.49 8.10
CA GLN A 239 16.17 -9.90 8.00
C GLN A 239 16.72 -10.47 9.33
N ASP A 240 17.36 -9.66 10.16
CA ASP A 240 17.87 -10.05 11.48
C ASP A 240 16.82 -9.96 12.60
N GLY A 241 15.60 -9.51 12.30
CA GLY A 241 14.48 -9.39 13.22
C GLY A 241 14.65 -8.32 14.31
N LYS A 242 15.59 -7.35 14.15
CA LYS A 242 15.87 -6.37 15.20
C LYS A 242 15.28 -4.98 14.94
N THR A 243 15.02 -4.67 13.69
CA THR A 243 14.48 -3.37 13.26
C THR A 243 13.21 -3.60 12.43
N ALA A 244 12.22 -2.74 12.60
CA ALA A 244 11.06 -2.68 11.73
C ALA A 244 10.84 -1.25 11.24
N TRP A 245 10.06 -1.12 10.18
CA TRP A 245 9.60 0.15 9.62
C TRP A 245 8.10 0.02 9.37
N ALA A 246 7.34 1.03 9.77
CA ALA A 246 5.91 1.10 9.50
C ALA A 246 5.59 2.30 8.61
N SER A 247 4.76 2.10 7.59
CA SER A 247 4.17 3.21 6.83
C SER A 247 3.29 4.04 7.77
N LEU A 248 3.30 5.35 7.55
CA LEU A 248 2.41 6.34 8.14
C LEU A 248 1.84 7.07 6.91
N GLN A 249 0.80 6.49 6.30
CA GLN A 249 0.40 6.83 4.92
C GLN A 249 0.02 8.30 4.81
N GLU A 250 -1.02 8.76 5.50
CA GLU A 250 -1.47 10.16 5.39
C GLU A 250 -0.46 11.14 5.95
N ASN A 251 0.41 10.69 6.87
CA ASN A 251 1.51 11.51 7.38
C ASN A 251 2.68 11.62 6.40
N ASN A 252 2.66 10.86 5.28
CA ASN A 252 3.71 10.82 4.26
C ASN A 252 5.10 10.58 4.87
N ALA A 253 5.18 9.59 5.74
CA ALA A 253 6.36 9.27 6.54
C ALA A 253 6.51 7.76 6.81
N ILE A 254 7.65 7.37 7.37
CA ILE A 254 7.90 6.00 7.85
C ILE A 254 8.35 6.07 9.30
N ALA A 255 7.72 5.30 10.18
CA ALA A 255 8.21 5.08 11.54
C ALA A 255 9.27 3.99 11.56
N LYS A 256 10.37 4.20 12.30
CA LYS A 256 11.41 3.21 12.52
C LYS A 256 11.32 2.67 13.94
N ILE A 257 11.34 1.36 14.10
CA ILE A 257 11.10 0.66 15.35
C ILE A 257 12.32 -0.20 15.71
N ASP A 258 12.83 -0.05 16.92
CA ASP A 258 13.76 -0.99 17.55
C ASP A 258 12.95 -2.08 18.24
N ILE A 259 12.92 -3.28 17.65
CA ILE A 259 12.13 -4.43 18.15
C ILE A 259 12.68 -4.91 19.49
N VAL A 260 14.00 -4.87 19.69
CA VAL A 260 14.66 -5.34 20.91
C VAL A 260 14.40 -4.38 22.08
N ALA A 261 14.52 -3.08 21.83
CA ALA A 261 14.23 -2.03 22.80
C ALA A 261 12.73 -1.74 22.95
N LYS A 262 11.90 -2.31 22.05
CA LYS A 262 10.44 -2.20 22.03
C LYS A 262 9.97 -0.74 22.00
N LYS A 263 10.51 0.06 21.09
CA LYS A 263 10.19 1.49 20.96
C LYS A 263 10.32 1.99 19.54
N VAL A 264 9.55 3.02 19.19
CA VAL A 264 9.79 3.86 18.02
C VAL A 264 11.03 4.71 18.27
N THR A 265 11.95 4.72 17.30
CA THR A 265 13.22 5.47 17.40
C THR A 265 13.23 6.73 16.55
N ASP A 266 12.61 6.69 15.39
CA ASP A 266 12.62 7.79 14.42
C ASP A 266 11.29 7.86 13.66
N ILE A 267 10.94 9.05 13.16
CA ILE A 267 9.88 9.31 12.19
C ILE A 267 10.56 9.96 10.98
N LEU A 268 10.53 9.27 9.84
CA LEU A 268 11.31 9.59 8.65
C LEU A 268 10.37 10.21 7.59
N PRO A 269 10.48 11.51 7.28
CA PRO A 269 9.70 12.15 6.22
C PRO A 269 10.13 11.66 4.85
N LEU A 270 9.19 11.41 3.94
CA LEU A 270 9.47 10.94 2.58
C LEU A 270 9.70 12.06 1.56
N GLY A 271 9.36 13.30 1.92
CA GLY A 271 9.38 14.41 0.96
C GLY A 271 8.26 14.31 -0.07
N TYR A 272 8.45 14.92 -1.25
CA TYR A 272 7.40 15.04 -2.27
C TYR A 272 7.95 14.81 -3.66
N LYS A 273 7.16 14.18 -4.53
CA LYS A 273 7.46 13.95 -5.93
C LYS A 273 7.11 15.18 -6.76
N ASP A 274 8.09 15.78 -7.41
CA ASP A 274 7.88 16.97 -8.26
C ASP A 274 7.34 16.55 -9.65
N HIS A 275 6.06 16.75 -9.86
CA HIS A 275 5.39 16.49 -11.13
C HIS A 275 5.67 17.56 -12.21
N GLY A 276 6.39 18.64 -11.87
CA GLY A 276 6.95 19.57 -12.84
C GLY A 276 8.12 18.99 -13.65
N LEU A 277 8.65 17.84 -13.27
CA LEU A 277 9.72 17.16 -13.97
C LEU A 277 9.18 16.14 -14.98
N ALA A 278 9.77 16.08 -16.17
CA ALA A 278 9.32 15.21 -17.26
C ALA A 278 9.28 13.71 -16.90
N ASN A 279 10.18 13.25 -16.02
CA ASN A 279 10.21 11.85 -15.56
C ASN A 279 9.08 11.53 -14.57
N ASN A 280 8.46 12.54 -13.98
CA ASN A 280 7.39 12.43 -13.01
C ASN A 280 6.06 12.96 -13.56
N ALA A 281 5.95 13.06 -14.90
CA ALA A 281 4.75 13.48 -15.59
C ALA A 281 3.56 12.58 -15.26
N LEU A 282 2.35 13.12 -15.25
CA LEU A 282 1.12 12.36 -15.02
C LEU A 282 -0.04 12.95 -15.81
N ASP A 283 -1.09 12.17 -15.98
CA ASP A 283 -2.39 12.66 -16.43
C ASP A 283 -3.21 13.16 -15.24
N VAL A 284 -3.90 14.28 -15.37
CA VAL A 284 -4.62 14.94 -14.26
C VAL A 284 -6.11 15.14 -14.53
N SER A 285 -6.59 14.73 -15.72
CA SER A 285 -7.95 15.04 -16.15
C SER A 285 -8.67 13.82 -16.73
N ASP A 286 -9.88 13.57 -16.24
CA ASP A 286 -10.83 12.62 -16.80
C ASP A 286 -11.77 13.24 -17.87
N LYS A 287 -11.54 14.51 -18.26
CA LYS A 287 -12.44 15.28 -19.15
C LYS A 287 -11.80 15.78 -20.44
N ASP A 288 -10.50 15.65 -20.59
CA ASP A 288 -9.82 16.10 -21.82
C ASP A 288 -9.91 15.08 -22.99
N LYS A 289 -10.45 13.86 -22.70
CA LYS A 289 -10.73 12.76 -23.65
C LYS A 289 -9.50 12.22 -24.38
N LYS A 290 -8.35 12.28 -23.77
CA LYS A 290 -7.08 11.79 -24.31
C LYS A 290 -6.13 11.38 -23.18
N ILE A 291 -5.15 10.57 -23.49
CA ILE A 291 -4.02 10.31 -22.61
C ILE A 291 -3.10 11.53 -22.65
N ASN A 292 -2.94 12.23 -21.53
CA ASN A 292 -2.22 13.50 -21.46
C ASN A 292 -1.15 13.51 -20.36
N ILE A 293 -0.26 12.53 -20.39
CA ILE A 293 0.84 12.42 -19.42
C ILE A 293 1.87 13.52 -19.69
N GLN A 294 1.81 14.61 -18.93
CA GLN A 294 2.70 15.77 -19.06
C GLN A 294 3.22 16.28 -17.72
N ALA A 295 4.24 17.13 -17.76
CA ALA A 295 4.77 17.81 -16.58
C ALA A 295 3.87 18.98 -16.18
N TRP A 296 3.63 19.12 -14.86
CA TRP A 296 2.79 20.15 -14.27
C TRP A 296 3.59 20.95 -13.23
N PRO A 297 4.28 22.03 -13.61
CA PRO A 297 5.04 22.86 -12.67
C PRO A 297 4.18 23.35 -11.51
N GLY A 298 4.70 23.18 -10.28
CA GLY A 298 3.97 23.53 -9.06
C GLY A 298 3.08 22.43 -8.49
N LEU A 299 2.86 21.32 -9.21
CA LEU A 299 2.17 20.15 -8.69
C LEU A 299 3.18 19.19 -8.04
N MET A 300 2.89 18.77 -6.81
CA MET A 300 3.68 17.86 -5.99
C MET A 300 2.83 16.64 -5.65
N GLY A 301 3.36 15.42 -5.82
CA GLY A 301 2.76 14.20 -5.33
C GLY A 301 3.25 13.88 -3.91
N MET A 302 2.36 13.53 -3.01
CA MET A 302 2.69 12.92 -1.73
C MET A 302 2.94 11.44 -1.97
N TYR A 303 4.04 10.89 -1.45
CA TYR A 303 4.31 9.44 -1.65
C TYR A 303 3.24 8.59 -0.99
N GLN A 304 2.94 8.84 0.28
CA GLN A 304 1.86 8.21 1.03
C GLN A 304 1.79 6.70 0.75
N PRO A 305 2.83 5.94 1.14
CA PRO A 305 2.85 4.52 0.88
C PRO A 305 1.83 3.79 1.74
N ASP A 306 1.00 2.95 1.12
CA ASP A 306 0.25 1.93 1.80
C ASP A 306 1.21 0.78 2.18
N SER A 307 1.61 -0.04 1.26
CA SER A 307 2.48 -1.19 1.52
C SER A 307 3.96 -0.83 1.57
N ILE A 308 4.68 -1.46 2.52
CA ILE A 308 6.14 -1.37 2.67
C ILE A 308 6.76 -2.77 2.81
N ALA A 309 7.90 -3.00 2.18
CA ALA A 309 8.66 -4.22 2.29
C ALA A 309 10.17 -3.95 2.47
N HIS A 310 10.88 -4.89 3.09
CA HIS A 310 12.33 -4.81 3.29
C HIS A 310 13.06 -5.88 2.48
N TYR A 311 14.21 -5.51 1.90
CA TYR A 311 15.12 -6.48 1.29
C TYR A 311 16.59 -6.06 1.44
N GLN A 312 17.49 -6.97 1.10
CA GLN A 312 18.90 -6.69 1.02
C GLN A 312 19.44 -6.89 -0.39
N ALA A 313 20.24 -5.93 -0.85
CA ALA A 313 21.00 -6.04 -2.07
C ALA A 313 22.48 -5.78 -1.75
N ASN A 314 23.35 -6.73 -2.11
CA ASN A 314 24.80 -6.64 -1.86
C ASN A 314 25.15 -6.34 -0.39
N GLY A 315 24.40 -6.91 0.57
CA GLY A 315 24.62 -6.71 2.01
C GLY A 315 24.11 -5.38 2.56
N THR A 316 23.47 -4.53 1.75
CA THR A 316 22.83 -3.28 2.17
C THR A 316 21.32 -3.44 2.22
N SER A 317 20.71 -2.94 3.28
CA SER A 317 19.26 -2.96 3.49
C SER A 317 18.57 -1.80 2.79
N TYR A 318 17.42 -2.09 2.19
CA TYR A 318 16.55 -1.14 1.50
C TYR A 318 15.09 -1.40 1.87
N LEU A 319 14.28 -0.36 1.74
CA LEU A 319 12.83 -0.42 1.83
C LEU A 319 12.24 -0.23 0.43
N VAL A 320 11.13 -0.89 0.17
CA VAL A 320 10.35 -0.73 -1.06
C VAL A 320 8.94 -0.33 -0.65
N THR A 321 8.36 0.65 -1.32
CA THR A 321 7.01 1.14 -1.04
C THR A 321 6.17 1.17 -2.31
N ALA A 322 4.89 0.81 -2.20
CA ALA A 322 3.86 1.10 -3.19
C ALA A 322 3.18 2.41 -2.74
N ASN A 323 3.16 3.42 -3.61
CA ASN A 323 2.79 4.79 -3.25
C ASN A 323 1.38 5.11 -3.74
N GLU A 324 0.40 4.54 -3.09
CA GLU A 324 -1.02 4.63 -3.44
C GLU A 324 -1.56 6.04 -3.19
N GLY A 325 -1.44 6.48 -1.92
CA GLY A 325 -1.96 7.73 -1.42
C GLY A 325 -3.37 7.65 -0.88
N ASP A 326 -3.59 8.30 0.25
CA ASP A 326 -4.94 8.51 0.78
C ASP A 326 -5.15 9.89 1.39
N SER A 327 -6.42 10.25 1.60
CA SER A 327 -6.84 11.50 2.19
C SER A 327 -7.83 11.26 3.33
N ARG A 328 -7.63 11.88 4.48
CA ARG A 328 -8.56 11.75 5.58
C ARG A 328 -9.92 12.37 5.27
N GLU A 329 -10.97 11.55 5.34
CA GLU A 329 -12.37 11.99 5.21
C GLU A 329 -13.23 11.29 6.27
N TRP A 330 -13.34 11.89 7.45
CA TRP A 330 -14.19 11.44 8.54
C TRP A 330 -15.32 12.43 8.73
N LEU A 331 -16.56 12.08 8.35
CA LEU A 331 -17.69 13.00 8.27
C LEU A 331 -18.95 12.37 8.88
N LYS A 332 -19.25 12.73 10.11
CA LYS A 332 -20.49 12.36 10.79
C LYS A 332 -21.74 12.97 10.14
N ASP A 333 -21.63 14.20 9.67
CA ASP A 333 -22.65 14.90 8.89
C ASP A 333 -21.98 15.72 7.78
N LYS A 334 -21.87 15.07 6.61
CA LYS A 334 -21.25 15.64 5.43
C LYS A 334 -21.86 16.99 5.03
N THR A 335 -23.19 17.12 5.10
CA THR A 335 -23.89 18.35 4.69
C THR A 335 -23.58 19.50 5.64
N ALA A 336 -23.64 19.25 6.94
CA ALA A 336 -23.35 20.28 7.95
C ALA A 336 -21.87 20.68 7.92
N TYR A 337 -20.95 19.72 7.74
CA TYR A 337 -19.51 20.00 7.62
C TYR A 337 -19.21 20.93 6.45
N TYR A 338 -19.68 20.59 5.25
CA TYR A 338 -19.46 21.44 4.07
C TYR A 338 -20.19 22.78 4.11
N ALA A 339 -21.22 22.90 4.97
CA ALA A 339 -21.84 24.19 5.33
C ALA A 339 -21.02 25.01 6.36
N GLY A 340 -19.91 24.47 6.88
CA GLY A 340 -18.97 25.14 7.77
C GLY A 340 -19.01 24.71 9.25
N ASP A 341 -19.77 23.67 9.60
CA ASP A 341 -19.78 23.09 10.96
C ASP A 341 -18.66 22.08 11.14
N GLN A 342 -17.50 22.53 11.60
CA GLN A 342 -16.31 21.69 11.84
C GLN A 342 -16.48 20.67 12.98
N SER A 343 -17.54 20.75 13.77
CA SER A 343 -17.82 19.72 14.78
C SER A 343 -18.39 18.44 14.18
N LYS A 344 -18.57 18.39 12.86
CA LYS A 344 -19.15 17.27 12.12
C LYS A 344 -18.12 16.45 11.36
N GLY A 345 -16.83 16.70 11.56
CA GLY A 345 -15.77 15.92 10.99
C GLY A 345 -14.64 16.74 10.36
N PHE A 346 -13.90 16.09 9.50
CA PHE A 346 -12.79 16.67 8.73
C PHE A 346 -12.69 15.98 7.37
N ALA A 347 -12.52 16.74 6.30
CA ALA A 347 -12.21 16.26 4.97
C ALA A 347 -11.04 17.06 4.42
N GLU A 348 -10.00 16.36 4.01
CA GLU A 348 -8.75 16.95 3.54
C GLU A 348 -8.78 17.28 2.05
N ALA A 349 -9.38 16.40 1.25
CA ALA A 349 -9.38 16.54 -0.20
C ALA A 349 -10.39 17.56 -0.70
N ILE A 350 -9.99 18.32 -1.73
CA ILE A 350 -10.87 19.19 -2.48
C ILE A 350 -10.49 19.15 -3.97
N ARG A 351 -11.47 19.30 -4.86
CA ARG A 351 -11.19 19.55 -6.27
C ARG A 351 -10.52 20.92 -6.43
N MET A 352 -9.45 20.97 -7.23
CA MET A 352 -8.71 22.22 -7.45
C MET A 352 -9.64 23.37 -7.87
N LYS A 353 -10.60 23.13 -8.76
CA LYS A 353 -11.56 24.14 -9.23
C LYS A 353 -12.50 24.68 -8.16
N ASP A 354 -12.74 23.91 -7.08
CA ASP A 354 -13.61 24.31 -6.00
C ASP A 354 -12.86 25.18 -4.98
N LEU A 355 -11.54 24.98 -4.84
CA LEU A 355 -10.67 25.85 -4.05
C LEU A 355 -10.40 27.19 -4.78
N PHE A 356 -10.24 27.15 -6.09
CA PHE A 356 -9.98 28.32 -6.94
C PHE A 356 -11.16 28.54 -7.88
N ASN A 357 -12.18 29.26 -7.43
CA ASN A 357 -13.41 29.48 -8.20
C ASN A 357 -13.19 30.28 -9.51
N VAL A 358 -14.25 30.39 -10.36
CA VAL A 358 -14.18 31.06 -11.70
C VAL A 358 -13.64 32.48 -11.64
N LYS A 359 -13.94 33.19 -10.56
CA LYS A 359 -13.48 34.58 -10.36
C LYS A 359 -12.08 34.62 -9.74
N GLY A 360 -11.54 33.47 -9.38
CA GLY A 360 -10.19 33.24 -8.83
C GLY A 360 -9.93 33.86 -7.48
N PHE A 361 -10.58 34.98 -7.23
CA PHE A 361 -10.47 35.79 -6.03
C PHE A 361 -11.83 36.30 -5.70
N SER A 362 -12.52 35.62 -4.87
CA SER A 362 -13.75 36.13 -4.34
C SER A 362 -13.46 36.94 -3.09
N ASN A 363 -13.82 38.22 -3.12
CA ASN A 363 -14.03 38.98 -1.90
C ASN A 363 -15.34 38.58 -1.23
N ASN A 364 -16.06 37.62 -1.79
CA ASN A 364 -17.32 37.12 -1.32
C ASN A 364 -17.10 35.72 -0.74
N THR A 365 -17.19 35.59 0.56
CA THR A 365 -17.07 34.32 1.30
C THR A 365 -18.02 33.21 0.81
N LYS A 366 -19.06 33.54 0.03
CA LYS A 366 -19.95 32.55 -0.59
C LYS A 366 -19.28 31.72 -1.71
N ASP A 367 -18.17 32.22 -2.28
CA ASP A 367 -17.45 31.53 -3.35
C ASP A 367 -16.23 30.76 -2.84
N TYR A 368 -15.87 30.92 -1.55
CA TYR A 368 -14.84 30.15 -0.88
C TYR A 368 -15.52 29.07 -0.04
N PRO A 369 -15.07 27.80 -0.12
CA PRO A 369 -15.74 26.72 0.59
C PRO A 369 -15.91 27.00 2.08
N ALA A 370 -17.14 26.90 2.59
CA ALA A 370 -17.48 27.32 3.95
C ALA A 370 -16.66 26.58 5.02
N HIS A 371 -16.40 25.27 4.81
CA HIS A 371 -15.60 24.45 5.72
C HIS A 371 -14.12 24.87 5.78
N LEU A 372 -13.61 25.66 4.82
CA LEU A 372 -12.22 26.15 4.79
C LEU A 372 -12.06 27.53 5.45
N THR A 373 -13.15 28.23 5.76
CA THR A 373 -13.10 29.60 6.33
C THR A 373 -12.47 29.66 7.71
N HIS A 374 -12.28 28.51 8.35
CA HIS A 374 -11.65 28.39 9.68
C HIS A 374 -10.14 28.18 9.65
N LEU A 375 -9.54 27.98 8.46
CA LEU A 375 -8.10 27.72 8.32
C LEU A 375 -7.24 28.82 8.94
N VAL A 376 -7.64 30.09 8.70
CA VAL A 376 -7.01 31.25 9.34
C VAL A 376 -8.03 32.39 9.44
N ALA A 377 -8.00 33.13 10.54
CA ALA A 377 -8.90 34.24 10.76
C ALA A 377 -8.77 35.29 9.65
N GLY A 378 -9.90 35.69 9.04
CA GLY A 378 -9.93 36.68 7.97
C GLY A 378 -9.68 36.16 6.56
N VAL A 379 -9.55 34.85 6.37
CA VAL A 379 -9.47 34.27 5.01
C VAL A 379 -10.76 34.55 4.23
N LYS A 380 -10.59 34.99 2.98
CA LYS A 380 -11.68 35.32 2.06
C LYS A 380 -11.64 34.51 0.77
N GLY A 381 -10.56 33.79 0.53
CA GLY A 381 -10.37 33.00 -0.67
C GLY A 381 -8.94 32.52 -0.85
N ALA A 382 -8.69 31.93 -2.01
CA ALA A 382 -7.39 31.42 -2.42
C ALA A 382 -7.05 31.86 -3.84
N LYS A 383 -5.76 31.98 -4.15
CA LYS A 383 -5.22 32.23 -5.47
C LYS A 383 -4.00 31.37 -5.76
N LEU A 384 -3.75 31.10 -7.03
CA LEU A 384 -2.50 30.51 -7.51
C LEU A 384 -1.41 31.58 -7.59
N ASP A 385 -0.15 31.19 -7.32
CA ASP A 385 1.00 32.04 -7.64
C ASP A 385 1.11 32.21 -9.16
N ALA A 386 1.00 33.47 -9.61
CA ALA A 386 0.97 33.82 -11.03
C ALA A 386 2.31 33.54 -11.74
N THR A 387 3.41 33.36 -11.01
CA THR A 387 4.71 33.02 -11.58
C THR A 387 4.82 31.52 -11.79
N VAL A 388 4.49 30.73 -10.76
CA VAL A 388 4.56 29.27 -10.81
C VAL A 388 3.57 28.70 -11.83
N PHE A 389 2.31 29.21 -11.82
CA PHE A 389 1.23 28.72 -12.66
C PHE A 389 0.99 29.59 -13.93
N ALA A 390 2.03 30.32 -14.38
CA ALA A 390 1.95 31.14 -15.61
C ALA A 390 1.67 30.32 -16.86
N TYR A 391 2.10 29.05 -16.90
CA TYR A 391 1.94 28.16 -18.07
C TYR A 391 0.48 27.87 -18.44
N CYS A 392 -0.44 27.93 -17.48
CA CYS A 392 -1.88 27.81 -17.73
C CYS A 392 -2.63 29.14 -17.60
N GLY A 393 -1.91 30.26 -17.63
CA GLY A 393 -2.48 31.60 -17.65
C GLY A 393 -2.98 32.10 -16.30
N ALA A 394 -2.48 31.57 -15.18
CA ALA A 394 -2.76 32.13 -13.85
C ALA A 394 -2.20 33.56 -13.77
N THR A 395 -2.99 34.45 -13.19
CA THR A 395 -2.64 35.86 -13.01
C THR A 395 -2.86 36.28 -11.55
N ALA A 396 -2.48 37.51 -11.22
CA ALA A 396 -2.79 38.07 -9.91
C ALA A 396 -4.31 38.13 -9.62
N THR A 397 -5.17 37.97 -10.61
CA THR A 397 -6.62 38.10 -10.52
C THR A 397 -7.43 36.91 -11.00
N GLY A 398 -6.80 35.80 -11.42
CA GLY A 398 -7.53 34.61 -11.83
C GLY A 398 -6.64 33.37 -11.99
N PRO A 399 -7.19 32.15 -11.83
CA PRO A 399 -6.44 30.90 -11.94
C PRO A 399 -6.12 30.52 -13.41
N GLY A 400 -6.60 31.27 -14.39
CA GLY A 400 -6.43 30.95 -15.80
C GLY A 400 -7.09 29.62 -16.18
N LEU A 401 -6.52 28.95 -17.17
CA LEU A 401 -6.97 27.64 -17.64
C LEU A 401 -6.65 26.50 -16.66
N CYS A 402 -5.76 26.69 -15.66
CA CYS A 402 -5.47 25.67 -14.65
C CYS A 402 -6.75 25.12 -14.01
N ARG A 403 -7.77 25.95 -13.86
CA ARG A 403 -9.04 25.60 -13.23
C ARG A 403 -9.98 24.78 -14.11
N GLU A 404 -9.76 24.74 -15.42
CA GLU A 404 -10.65 24.05 -16.34
C GLU A 404 -10.62 22.53 -16.13
N ASP A 405 -11.74 21.86 -16.42
CA ASP A 405 -11.91 20.42 -16.18
C ASP A 405 -10.96 19.55 -17.03
N ASP A 406 -10.50 20.07 -18.17
CA ASP A 406 -9.51 19.45 -19.06
C ASP A 406 -8.05 19.80 -18.70
N GLN A 407 -7.85 20.42 -17.53
CA GLN A 407 -6.55 20.76 -16.95
C GLN A 407 -6.49 20.23 -15.50
N LEU A 408 -6.02 21.05 -14.54
CA LEU A 408 -5.91 20.66 -13.12
C LEU A 408 -7.24 20.74 -12.36
N GLY A 409 -8.30 21.30 -12.96
CA GLY A 409 -9.51 21.72 -12.23
C GLY A 409 -10.21 20.59 -11.46
N ARG A 410 -10.20 19.38 -12.02
CA ARG A 410 -10.82 18.23 -11.36
C ARG A 410 -9.89 17.46 -10.42
N LEU A 411 -8.57 17.68 -10.49
CA LEU A 411 -7.62 16.97 -9.65
C LEU A 411 -7.92 17.20 -8.17
N ASN A 412 -7.96 16.12 -7.39
CA ASN A 412 -8.03 16.17 -5.93
C ASN A 412 -6.69 16.64 -5.36
N ILE A 413 -6.75 17.67 -4.52
CA ILE A 413 -5.58 18.25 -3.84
C ILE A 413 -5.84 18.44 -2.35
N ALA A 414 -4.78 18.49 -1.56
CA ALA A 414 -4.83 18.85 -0.15
C ALA A 414 -4.98 20.38 -0.01
N TRP A 415 -6.09 20.84 0.55
CA TRP A 415 -6.32 22.27 0.75
C TRP A 415 -5.52 22.86 1.91
N ASN A 416 -5.07 22.04 2.83
CA ASN A 416 -4.43 22.43 4.09
C ASN A 416 -2.91 22.65 3.96
N MET A 417 -2.36 22.60 2.74
CA MET A 417 -0.93 22.81 2.47
C MET A 417 -0.69 23.44 1.09
N GLY A 418 0.52 23.94 0.85
CA GLY A 418 0.93 24.50 -0.45
C GLY A 418 0.76 26.01 -0.60
N TYR A 419 0.16 26.67 0.37
CA TYR A 419 0.08 28.13 0.45
C TYR A 419 1.29 28.74 1.15
N GLU A 420 1.52 30.05 0.93
CA GLU A 420 2.55 30.81 1.64
C GLU A 420 2.27 30.83 3.14
N THR A 421 3.34 30.72 3.93
CA THR A 421 3.29 30.77 5.40
C THR A 421 4.09 31.92 5.96
N ASN A 422 3.73 32.34 7.17
CA ASN A 422 4.54 33.22 8.01
C ASN A 422 5.75 32.45 8.57
N THR A 423 6.66 33.16 9.24
CA THR A 423 7.87 32.56 9.84
C THR A 423 7.59 31.54 10.93
N ASP A 424 6.41 31.59 11.55
CA ASP A 424 5.92 30.65 12.55
C ASP A 424 5.17 29.43 11.95
N GLY A 425 5.10 29.36 10.61
CA GLY A 425 4.40 28.29 9.89
C GLY A 425 2.89 28.50 9.70
N SER A 426 2.31 29.56 10.29
CA SER A 426 0.89 29.88 10.10
C SER A 426 0.60 30.33 8.67
N PRO A 427 -0.64 30.12 8.15
CA PRO A 427 -1.04 30.59 6.83
C PRO A 427 -0.88 32.12 6.68
N LYS A 428 -0.28 32.55 5.57
CA LYS A 428 -0.07 33.96 5.27
C LYS A 428 -1.14 34.47 4.32
N LEU A 429 -1.90 35.47 4.76
CA LEU A 429 -2.87 36.17 3.92
C LEU A 429 -2.22 37.38 3.21
N ASP A 430 -2.62 37.63 1.97
CA ASP A 430 -2.30 38.88 1.30
C ASP A 430 -3.18 40.05 1.81
N ALA A 431 -2.95 41.27 1.28
CA ALA A 431 -3.72 42.47 1.67
C ALA A 431 -5.23 42.35 1.42
N ASN A 432 -5.68 41.42 0.57
CA ASN A 432 -7.07 41.17 0.25
C ASN A 432 -7.69 40.04 1.09
N GLY A 433 -6.91 39.40 1.97
CA GLY A 433 -7.34 38.25 2.75
C GLY A 433 -7.31 36.93 1.97
N LEU A 434 -6.46 36.82 0.95
CA LEU A 434 -6.33 35.61 0.12
C LEU A 434 -5.09 34.81 0.49
N LEU A 435 -5.20 33.48 0.48
CA LEU A 435 -4.08 32.55 0.51
C LEU A 435 -3.45 32.47 -0.88
N THR A 436 -2.13 32.50 -0.96
CA THR A 436 -1.39 32.31 -2.23
C THR A 436 -0.78 30.93 -2.25
N TYR A 437 -1.28 30.05 -3.12
CA TYR A 437 -0.75 28.70 -3.32
C TYR A 437 0.37 28.75 -4.35
N ASN A 438 1.59 28.43 -3.91
CA ASN A 438 2.76 28.28 -4.79
C ASN A 438 3.07 26.81 -5.12
N LYS A 439 2.37 25.88 -4.47
CA LYS A 439 2.35 24.46 -4.77
C LYS A 439 0.94 23.91 -4.60
N LEU A 440 0.63 22.86 -5.36
CA LEU A 440 -0.53 22.01 -5.15
C LEU A 440 -0.04 20.62 -4.78
N TYR A 441 -0.70 19.95 -3.86
CA TYR A 441 -0.31 18.61 -3.41
C TYR A 441 -1.41 17.61 -3.73
N SER A 442 -1.13 16.65 -4.62
CA SER A 442 -2.00 15.52 -4.94
C SER A 442 -1.66 14.30 -4.07
N TYR A 443 -2.63 13.42 -3.93
CA TYR A 443 -2.52 12.19 -3.15
C TYR A 443 -1.86 11.09 -3.98
N GLY A 444 -0.95 10.33 -3.33
CA GLY A 444 -0.18 9.29 -3.96
C GLY A 444 0.87 9.81 -4.95
N ALA A 445 1.84 8.97 -5.22
CA ALA A 445 2.89 9.29 -6.21
C ALA A 445 2.73 8.50 -7.51
N ARG A 446 1.70 7.65 -7.64
CA ARG A 446 1.43 6.79 -8.80
C ARG A 446 2.64 5.97 -9.22
N SER A 447 3.43 5.52 -8.24
CA SER A 447 4.72 4.86 -8.45
C SER A 447 5.04 3.89 -7.33
N PHE A 448 6.10 3.11 -7.49
CA PHE A 448 6.77 2.50 -6.35
C PHE A 448 8.15 3.10 -6.18
N SER A 449 8.65 3.07 -4.94
CA SER A 449 9.94 3.67 -4.60
C SER A 449 10.84 2.70 -3.85
N ILE A 450 12.15 2.91 -3.97
CA ILE A 450 13.18 2.26 -3.16
C ILE A 450 13.85 3.33 -2.30
N TRP A 451 13.94 3.06 -1.01
CA TRP A 451 14.50 3.95 0.01
C TRP A 451 15.67 3.27 0.72
N ASP A 452 16.58 4.07 1.24
CA ASP A 452 17.48 3.55 2.27
C ASP A 452 16.74 3.44 3.63
N THR A 453 17.36 2.81 4.59
CA THR A 453 16.77 2.59 5.93
C THR A 453 16.66 3.85 6.79
N GLN A 454 17.01 5.02 6.26
CA GLN A 454 16.85 6.34 6.87
C GLN A 454 15.79 7.19 6.16
N GLY A 455 15.01 6.60 5.24
CA GLY A 455 13.95 7.29 4.51
C GLY A 455 14.44 8.17 3.35
N LYS A 456 15.71 8.04 2.94
CA LYS A 456 16.21 8.77 1.77
C LYS A 456 15.88 8.00 0.49
N LEU A 457 15.27 8.69 -0.47
CA LEU A 457 14.95 8.12 -1.78
C LEU A 457 16.22 7.67 -2.52
N VAL A 458 16.23 6.41 -2.93
CA VAL A 458 17.27 5.80 -3.76
C VAL A 458 16.83 5.76 -5.21
N TRP A 459 15.58 5.40 -5.47
CA TRP A 459 15.00 5.33 -6.81
C TRP A 459 13.47 5.38 -6.74
N ASP A 460 12.84 5.91 -7.78
CA ASP A 460 11.38 5.94 -7.96
C ASP A 460 11.03 5.62 -9.40
N SER A 461 9.93 4.91 -9.64
CA SER A 461 9.49 4.52 -10.99
C SER A 461 8.96 5.68 -11.84
N GLY A 462 8.86 6.88 -11.27
CA GLY A 462 8.45 8.08 -11.99
C GLY A 462 7.04 7.97 -12.56
N SER A 463 6.91 8.19 -13.87
CA SER A 463 5.65 8.07 -14.61
C SER A 463 5.49 6.70 -15.31
N GLU A 464 6.32 5.71 -14.97
CA GLU A 464 6.40 4.46 -15.75
C GLU A 464 5.08 3.65 -15.67
N PHE A 465 4.37 3.66 -14.54
CA PHE A 465 3.11 2.93 -14.40
C PHE A 465 2.06 3.46 -15.38
N GLU A 466 1.77 4.74 -15.38
CA GLU A 466 0.82 5.33 -16.33
C GLU A 466 1.27 5.14 -17.78
N ARG A 467 2.58 5.28 -18.07
CA ARG A 467 3.11 5.05 -19.44
C ARG A 467 2.93 3.61 -19.89
N LYS A 468 3.12 2.62 -19.00
CA LYS A 468 2.90 1.21 -19.32
C LYS A 468 1.42 0.88 -19.49
N VAL A 469 0.55 1.46 -18.68
CA VAL A 469 -0.90 1.36 -18.86
C VAL A 469 -1.33 1.99 -20.19
N ALA A 470 -0.84 3.19 -20.52
CA ALA A 470 -1.10 3.85 -21.79
C ALA A 470 -0.62 3.06 -23.02
N GLU A 471 0.55 2.41 -22.91
CA GLU A 471 1.14 1.57 -23.96
C GLU A 471 0.33 0.30 -24.23
N LEU A 472 -0.08 -0.40 -23.15
CA LEU A 472 -0.66 -1.74 -23.24
C LEU A 472 -2.19 -1.75 -23.25
N PHE A 473 -2.82 -0.77 -22.59
CA PHE A 473 -4.28 -0.68 -22.45
C PHE A 473 -4.81 0.75 -22.75
N PRO A 474 -4.49 1.33 -23.94
CA PRO A 474 -4.80 2.74 -24.23
C PRO A 474 -6.29 3.08 -24.17
N ASN A 475 -7.18 2.13 -24.46
CA ASN A 475 -8.63 2.34 -24.42
C ASN A 475 -9.22 2.26 -22.99
N TYR A 476 -8.43 1.81 -22.03
CA TYR A 476 -8.79 1.62 -20.62
C TYR A 476 -7.71 2.20 -19.70
N PHE A 477 -7.06 3.25 -20.21
CA PHE A 477 -6.05 3.99 -19.45
C PHE A 477 -6.65 4.55 -18.17
N ASN A 478 -5.97 4.39 -17.03
CA ASN A 478 -6.42 4.84 -15.71
C ASN A 478 -7.89 4.51 -15.41
N SER A 479 -8.31 3.28 -15.76
CA SER A 479 -9.67 2.78 -15.52
C SER A 479 -9.91 2.53 -14.04
N ASP A 480 -11.15 2.69 -13.60
CA ASP A 480 -11.58 2.25 -12.27
C ASP A 480 -11.73 0.71 -12.22
N HIS A 481 -11.65 0.12 -11.02
CA HIS A 481 -11.76 -1.32 -10.81
C HIS A 481 -13.21 -1.81 -10.89
N GLU A 482 -14.19 -1.00 -10.51
CA GLU A 482 -15.61 -1.36 -10.56
C GLU A 482 -16.23 -1.10 -11.94
N ALA A 483 -15.68 -0.15 -12.70
CA ALA A 483 -16.18 0.25 -14.00
C ALA A 483 -15.06 0.37 -15.03
N ALA A 484 -15.16 -0.40 -16.13
CA ALA A 484 -14.22 -0.31 -17.23
C ALA A 484 -14.44 0.98 -18.03
N ALA A 485 -13.82 2.08 -17.61
CA ALA A 485 -13.93 3.39 -18.23
C ALA A 485 -12.55 3.91 -18.65
N PHE A 486 -12.50 4.68 -19.73
CA PHE A 486 -11.29 5.36 -20.15
C PHE A 486 -11.04 6.59 -19.27
N ASP A 487 -9.85 6.73 -18.71
CA ASP A 487 -9.31 7.93 -18.06
C ASP A 487 -10.01 8.35 -16.75
N ASP A 488 -10.80 7.45 -16.17
CA ASP A 488 -11.71 7.75 -15.06
C ASP A 488 -10.99 8.13 -13.76
N ARG A 489 -9.76 7.63 -13.56
CA ARG A 489 -8.98 7.84 -12.33
C ARG A 489 -7.88 8.89 -12.45
N SER A 490 -7.71 9.51 -13.62
CA SER A 490 -6.64 10.51 -13.84
C SER A 490 -6.83 11.77 -12.99
N ASP A 491 -8.07 12.17 -12.70
CA ASP A 491 -8.41 13.30 -11.84
C ASP A 491 -8.29 13.01 -10.33
N ASN A 492 -7.82 11.80 -9.97
CA ASN A 492 -7.63 11.34 -8.60
C ASN A 492 -6.22 10.76 -8.42
N LYS A 493 -6.09 9.48 -8.10
CA LYS A 493 -4.80 8.82 -7.79
C LYS A 493 -4.25 7.95 -8.94
N GLY A 494 -4.91 7.94 -10.12
CA GLY A 494 -4.51 7.18 -11.30
C GLY A 494 -4.62 5.66 -11.11
N PRO A 495 -3.56 4.86 -11.41
CA PRO A 495 -3.61 3.40 -11.34
C PRO A 495 -3.63 2.84 -9.92
N GLU A 496 -3.25 3.62 -8.91
CA GLU A 496 -3.22 3.29 -7.48
C GLU A 496 -2.39 2.03 -7.17
N PRO A 497 -1.04 2.16 -7.09
CA PRO A 497 -0.17 1.08 -6.65
C PRO A 497 -0.30 0.88 -5.14
N GLU A 498 -0.80 -0.27 -4.71
CA GLU A 498 -1.17 -0.57 -3.32
C GLU A 498 -0.41 -1.79 -2.79
N GLY A 499 -0.83 -3.00 -3.16
CA GLY A 499 -0.23 -4.22 -2.68
C GLY A 499 1.20 -4.46 -3.17
N LEU A 500 2.07 -4.95 -2.30
CA LEU A 500 3.48 -5.18 -2.59
C LEU A 500 3.98 -6.53 -2.06
N ALA A 501 4.57 -7.34 -2.92
CA ALA A 501 5.35 -8.51 -2.51
C ALA A 501 6.75 -8.50 -3.11
N LEU A 502 7.73 -8.99 -2.35
CA LEU A 502 9.09 -9.21 -2.84
C LEU A 502 9.39 -10.71 -2.94
N GLY A 503 10.04 -11.13 -4.01
CA GLY A 503 10.43 -12.53 -4.23
C GLY A 503 11.87 -12.66 -4.70
N THR A 504 12.68 -13.45 -3.99
CA THR A 504 14.03 -13.77 -4.45
C THR A 504 14.05 -15.12 -5.13
N ILE A 505 14.57 -15.17 -6.37
CA ILE A 505 14.69 -16.38 -7.20
C ILE A 505 16.15 -16.47 -7.67
N GLY A 506 16.86 -17.46 -7.17
CA GLY A 506 18.31 -17.55 -7.36
C GLY A 506 19.04 -16.35 -6.75
N LYS A 507 19.66 -15.51 -7.59
CA LYS A 507 20.38 -14.29 -7.16
C LYS A 507 19.62 -13.00 -7.44
N LYS A 508 18.40 -13.07 -7.98
CA LYS A 508 17.61 -11.91 -8.34
C LYS A 508 16.45 -11.70 -7.36
N THR A 509 16.19 -10.45 -7.04
CA THR A 509 15.02 -10.04 -6.27
C THR A 509 14.06 -9.28 -7.18
N PHE A 510 12.80 -9.72 -7.16
CA PHE A 510 11.71 -9.12 -7.92
C PHE A 510 10.72 -8.44 -6.98
N ALA A 511 10.19 -7.30 -7.40
CA ALA A 511 9.04 -6.64 -6.79
C ALA A 511 7.80 -6.91 -7.64
N PHE A 512 6.72 -7.26 -6.97
CA PHE A 512 5.39 -7.43 -7.55
C PHE A 512 4.50 -6.38 -6.92
N ILE A 513 3.96 -5.47 -7.73
CA ILE A 513 3.17 -4.33 -7.28
C ILE A 513 1.77 -4.44 -7.87
N GLY A 514 0.75 -4.58 -7.02
CA GLY A 514 -0.65 -4.53 -7.40
C GLY A 514 -1.06 -3.12 -7.77
N LEU A 515 -1.83 -2.97 -8.84
CA LEU A 515 -2.49 -1.72 -9.19
C LEU A 515 -3.97 -1.85 -8.84
N GLU A 516 -4.41 -1.29 -7.74
CA GLU A 516 -5.77 -1.45 -7.22
C GLU A 516 -6.83 -1.07 -8.28
N ARG A 517 -6.80 0.18 -8.77
CA ARG A 517 -7.83 0.68 -9.69
C ARG A 517 -7.70 0.14 -11.11
N GLN A 518 -6.51 0.20 -11.66
CA GLN A 518 -6.25 -0.31 -13.01
C GLN A 518 -6.32 -1.84 -13.05
N SER A 519 -6.12 -2.50 -11.91
CA SER A 519 -5.90 -3.93 -11.72
C SER A 519 -4.62 -4.45 -12.36
N GLY A 520 -4.26 -5.69 -12.08
CA GLY A 520 -3.04 -6.32 -12.59
C GLY A 520 -1.80 -6.03 -11.76
N ILE A 521 -0.68 -6.62 -12.16
CA ILE A 521 0.57 -6.67 -11.40
C ILE A 521 1.72 -6.11 -12.23
N MET A 522 2.36 -5.06 -11.75
CA MET A 522 3.65 -4.57 -12.26
C MET A 522 4.78 -5.40 -11.66
N VAL A 523 5.69 -5.87 -12.49
CA VAL A 523 6.84 -6.71 -12.08
C VAL A 523 8.14 -6.00 -12.43
N TYR A 524 9.04 -5.88 -11.45
CA TYR A 524 10.36 -5.28 -11.60
C TYR A 524 11.48 -6.18 -11.05
N ASP A 525 12.61 -6.26 -11.74
CA ASP A 525 13.88 -6.77 -11.18
C ASP A 525 14.52 -5.62 -10.38
N ILE A 526 14.55 -5.76 -9.06
CA ILE A 526 15.12 -4.78 -8.12
C ILE A 526 16.46 -5.21 -7.54
N SER A 527 17.14 -6.18 -8.16
CA SER A 527 18.45 -6.69 -7.71
C SER A 527 19.49 -5.59 -7.65
N ASN A 528 19.36 -4.56 -8.50
CA ASN A 528 20.12 -3.31 -8.41
C ASN A 528 19.18 -2.18 -7.95
N PRO A 529 19.26 -1.76 -6.68
CA PRO A 529 18.34 -0.77 -6.11
C PRO A 529 18.44 0.63 -6.74
N GLN A 530 19.58 0.97 -7.37
CA GLN A 530 19.78 2.25 -8.08
C GLN A 530 19.27 2.21 -9.53
N LYS A 531 19.02 1.01 -10.07
CA LYS A 531 18.57 0.83 -11.45
C LYS A 531 17.64 -0.37 -11.56
N PRO A 532 16.46 -0.35 -10.96
CA PRO A 532 15.43 -1.35 -11.19
C PRO A 532 15.09 -1.45 -12.67
N ALA A 533 14.68 -2.64 -13.09
CA ALA A 533 14.32 -2.90 -14.47
C ALA A 533 12.88 -3.41 -14.57
N PHE A 534 12.06 -2.77 -15.39
CA PHE A 534 10.73 -3.28 -15.72
C PHE A 534 10.82 -4.66 -16.38
N VAL A 535 9.99 -5.60 -15.91
CA VAL A 535 9.93 -6.97 -16.41
C VAL A 535 8.63 -7.21 -17.17
N GLN A 536 7.49 -6.92 -16.53
CA GLN A 536 6.17 -7.17 -17.10
C GLN A 536 5.13 -6.32 -16.39
N TYR A 537 4.10 -5.90 -17.12
CA TYR A 537 2.79 -5.60 -16.56
C TYR A 537 1.86 -6.76 -16.96
N PHE A 538 1.46 -7.55 -15.96
CA PHE A 538 0.49 -8.63 -16.14
C PHE A 538 -0.88 -8.16 -15.71
N ASN A 539 -1.85 -8.19 -16.60
CA ASN A 539 -3.24 -7.88 -16.31
C ASN A 539 -4.13 -8.84 -17.09
N ASN A 540 -5.02 -9.53 -16.39
CA ASN A 540 -5.97 -10.47 -16.97
C ASN A 540 -7.40 -9.92 -17.02
N ARG A 541 -7.58 -8.61 -16.82
CA ARG A 541 -8.86 -7.91 -17.00
C ARG A 541 -9.37 -8.07 -18.42
N THR A 542 -10.67 -8.33 -18.55
CA THR A 542 -11.34 -8.40 -19.85
C THR A 542 -11.88 -7.03 -20.28
N PHE A 543 -12.09 -6.12 -19.32
CA PHE A 543 -12.74 -4.81 -19.49
C PHE A 543 -14.16 -4.93 -20.09
N LYS A 544 -14.84 -6.05 -19.81
CA LYS A 544 -16.21 -6.32 -20.29
C LYS A 544 -17.14 -6.47 -19.11
N GLN A 545 -18.04 -5.53 -18.93
CA GLN A 545 -19.08 -5.57 -17.92
C GLN A 545 -20.33 -6.26 -18.51
N ASP A 546 -20.30 -7.58 -18.66
CA ASP A 546 -21.34 -8.38 -19.30
C ASP A 546 -21.97 -9.42 -18.38
N GLN A 547 -21.58 -9.48 -17.10
CA GLN A 547 -22.13 -10.37 -16.10
C GLN A 547 -23.08 -9.61 -15.18
N THR A 548 -24.28 -10.16 -14.95
CA THR A 548 -25.24 -9.58 -14.00
C THR A 548 -24.92 -10.05 -12.59
N TYR A 549 -24.79 -9.11 -11.67
CA TYR A 549 -24.61 -9.33 -10.23
C TYR A 549 -25.72 -8.63 -9.46
N VAL A 550 -26.22 -9.26 -8.39
CA VAL A 550 -27.16 -8.64 -7.46
C VAL A 550 -26.39 -8.28 -6.18
N ASN A 551 -26.22 -6.98 -5.96
CA ASN A 551 -25.45 -6.48 -4.81
C ASN A 551 -26.20 -6.65 -3.48
N SER A 552 -25.56 -6.32 -2.36
CA SER A 552 -26.14 -6.42 -1.01
C SER A 552 -27.39 -5.56 -0.79
N LYS A 553 -27.63 -4.56 -1.65
CA LYS A 553 -28.84 -3.70 -1.64
C LYS A 553 -29.98 -4.29 -2.47
N GLY A 554 -29.77 -5.44 -3.14
CA GLY A 554 -30.75 -6.07 -4.02
C GLY A 554 -30.83 -5.44 -5.43
N GLU A 555 -29.86 -4.63 -5.82
CA GLU A 555 -29.79 -3.99 -7.14
C GLU A 555 -29.05 -4.88 -8.13
N SER A 556 -29.59 -5.01 -9.34
CA SER A 556 -28.91 -5.71 -10.43
C SER A 556 -27.95 -4.76 -11.14
N ILE A 557 -26.67 -5.06 -11.10
CA ILE A 557 -25.60 -4.30 -11.78
C ILE A 557 -24.86 -5.19 -12.77
N LEU A 558 -24.25 -4.59 -13.79
CA LEU A 558 -23.34 -5.29 -14.68
C LEU A 558 -21.92 -5.18 -14.13
N ILE A 559 -21.25 -6.32 -13.99
CA ILE A 559 -19.88 -6.42 -13.50
C ILE A 559 -18.97 -7.08 -14.54
N GLU A 560 -17.69 -6.89 -14.38
CA GLU A 560 -16.65 -7.63 -15.08
C GLU A 560 -16.25 -8.87 -14.27
N LYS A 561 -16.18 -10.03 -14.94
CA LYS A 561 -15.67 -11.26 -14.32
C LYS A 561 -14.18 -11.43 -14.61
N SER A 562 -13.35 -10.79 -13.80
CA SER A 562 -11.88 -10.78 -13.90
C SER A 562 -11.26 -10.68 -12.50
N ASP A 563 -9.94 -10.65 -12.37
CA ASP A 563 -9.26 -10.30 -11.12
C ASP A 563 -9.18 -8.78 -11.00
N LEU A 564 -9.89 -8.21 -10.01
CA LEU A 564 -10.07 -6.76 -9.84
C LEU A 564 -9.75 -6.32 -8.41
N GLY A 565 -8.99 -5.23 -8.29
CA GLY A 565 -8.56 -4.69 -6.99
C GLY A 565 -7.55 -5.60 -6.31
N PRO A 566 -6.31 -5.80 -6.86
CA PRO A 566 -5.26 -6.55 -6.17
C PRO A 566 -4.75 -5.73 -4.99
N GLU A 567 -5.04 -6.18 -3.77
CA GLU A 567 -4.68 -5.56 -2.51
C GLU A 567 -3.52 -6.32 -1.85
N GLY A 568 -3.75 -7.53 -1.37
CA GLY A 568 -2.73 -8.34 -0.70
C GLY A 568 -1.99 -9.28 -1.66
N LEU A 569 -0.66 -9.30 -1.60
CA LEU A 569 0.20 -10.16 -2.42
C LEU A 569 1.12 -11.02 -1.55
N THR A 570 1.23 -12.31 -1.88
CA THR A 570 2.15 -13.24 -1.20
C THR A 570 3.00 -14.01 -2.20
N PHE A 571 4.31 -13.80 -2.16
CA PHE A 571 5.27 -14.60 -2.92
C PHE A 571 5.54 -15.94 -2.24
N VAL A 572 5.49 -17.04 -3.01
CA VAL A 572 5.82 -18.39 -2.56
C VAL A 572 7.00 -18.91 -3.36
N SER A 573 8.08 -19.26 -2.66
CA SER A 573 9.29 -19.79 -3.29
C SER A 573 9.04 -21.17 -3.92
N ALA A 574 9.87 -21.58 -4.88
CA ALA A 574 9.79 -22.92 -5.48
C ALA A 574 9.89 -24.04 -4.43
N LYS A 575 10.69 -23.82 -3.38
CA LYS A 575 10.88 -24.78 -2.28
C LYS A 575 9.60 -24.99 -1.47
N ASP A 576 8.84 -23.92 -1.24
CA ASP A 576 7.65 -23.92 -0.38
C ASP A 576 6.37 -24.18 -1.17
N SER A 577 6.43 -24.06 -2.50
CA SER A 577 5.29 -24.24 -3.40
C SER A 577 4.90 -25.71 -3.58
N PRO A 578 3.60 -26.03 -3.67
CA PRO A 578 3.12 -27.39 -3.83
C PRO A 578 3.52 -28.03 -5.18
N ASN A 579 3.81 -27.25 -6.22
CA ASN A 579 4.21 -27.72 -7.54
C ASN A 579 5.72 -27.56 -7.83
N ALA A 580 6.52 -27.19 -6.81
CA ALA A 580 7.97 -26.96 -6.88
C ALA A 580 8.37 -25.87 -7.90
N LYS A 581 7.50 -24.90 -8.15
CA LYS A 581 7.75 -23.71 -8.96
C LYS A 581 7.34 -22.46 -8.16
N PRO A 582 8.03 -21.33 -8.29
CA PRO A 582 7.64 -20.13 -7.57
C PRO A 582 6.26 -19.64 -8.06
N MET A 583 5.46 -19.11 -7.15
CA MET A 583 4.13 -18.58 -7.46
C MET A 583 3.86 -17.30 -6.67
N LEU A 584 2.89 -16.51 -7.16
CA LEU A 584 2.36 -15.35 -6.50
C LEU A 584 0.88 -15.60 -6.20
N ILE A 585 0.47 -15.35 -4.96
CA ILE A 585 -0.93 -15.42 -4.53
C ILE A 585 -1.40 -13.99 -4.33
N VAL A 586 -2.58 -13.67 -4.87
CA VAL A 586 -3.14 -12.31 -4.84
C VAL A 586 -4.57 -12.36 -4.35
N GLY A 587 -4.87 -11.58 -3.32
CA GLY A 587 -6.22 -11.22 -2.92
C GLY A 587 -6.72 -10.08 -3.81
N ASN A 588 -7.91 -10.22 -4.36
CA ASN A 588 -8.52 -9.21 -5.22
C ASN A 588 -9.84 -8.78 -4.57
N GLU A 589 -9.82 -7.67 -3.86
CA GLU A 589 -10.89 -7.22 -2.99
C GLU A 589 -12.21 -6.99 -3.73
N VAL A 590 -12.16 -6.36 -4.91
CA VAL A 590 -13.35 -5.99 -5.69
C VAL A 590 -14.01 -7.21 -6.34
N SER A 591 -13.23 -8.08 -6.96
CA SER A 591 -13.79 -9.32 -7.54
C SER A 591 -14.07 -10.41 -6.51
N GLY A 592 -13.64 -10.24 -5.26
CA GLY A 592 -13.75 -11.26 -4.22
C GLY A 592 -13.08 -12.56 -4.62
N SER A 593 -11.93 -12.47 -5.31
CA SER A 593 -11.21 -13.63 -5.84
C SER A 593 -9.81 -13.74 -5.23
N THR A 594 -9.38 -14.99 -4.98
CA THR A 594 -7.99 -15.30 -4.66
C THR A 594 -7.35 -15.95 -5.88
N ALA A 595 -6.45 -15.21 -6.56
CA ALA A 595 -5.75 -15.67 -7.75
C ALA A 595 -4.38 -16.23 -7.40
N ILE A 596 -4.00 -17.33 -8.06
CA ILE A 596 -2.67 -17.94 -7.96
C ILE A 596 -2.01 -17.84 -9.33
N TYR A 597 -0.91 -17.10 -9.39
CA TYR A 597 -0.13 -16.94 -10.62
C TYR A 597 1.14 -17.78 -10.55
N GLN A 598 1.40 -18.57 -11.61
CA GLN A 598 2.68 -19.23 -11.81
C GLN A 598 3.73 -18.20 -12.22
N ILE A 599 4.88 -18.21 -11.55
CA ILE A 599 6.06 -17.45 -11.98
C ILE A 599 6.87 -18.37 -12.88
N ASN A 600 6.92 -18.06 -14.17
CA ASN A 600 7.66 -18.81 -15.17
C ASN A 600 9.05 -18.20 -15.31
N LEU A 601 10.10 -19.03 -15.16
CA LEU A 601 11.50 -18.62 -15.31
C LEU A 601 11.89 -18.60 -16.79
N LYS A 602 12.58 -17.55 -17.22
CA LYS A 602 13.07 -17.36 -18.61
C LYS A 602 14.58 -17.24 -18.64
#